data_561ffabc38ce803c1eaa54ba14f52596
#
_entry.id   561ffabc38ce803c1eaa54ba14f52596
#
_cell.length_a   1.000
_cell.length_b   1.000
_cell.length_c   1.000
_cell.angle_alpha   90.00
_cell.angle_beta   90.00
_cell.angle_gamma   90.00
#
_symmetry.space_group_name_H-M   'P 1'
#
loop_
_entity.id
_entity.type
_entity.pdbx_description
1 polymer ?
#
loop_
_entity_poly.entity_id
_entity_poly.type
_entity_poly.pdbx_seq_one_letter_code
_entity_poly.pdbx_strand_id
1 'polypeptide(L)'
;EPYRRQRQMCIRDSRYSDIALTYAEAAGPTDKAYQLVNYIRSRSGLGDLQPNLSLEQFREAVLNERKFELAFEGNWCYDLRRWNRLHTDIESAKNQGLTADVMVFYPLPSIETDLNPNL
;
A
#
# COMPACT_ATOMS: atom_id res chain seq x y z
N GLU A 1 3.36 -33.59 -8.05
CA GLU A 1 3.90 -32.21 -8.21
C GLU A 1 2.92 -31.03 -7.93
N PRO A 2 1.71 -31.23 -7.37
CA PRO A 2 0.87 -30.10 -7.02
C PRO A 2 1.44 -29.26 -5.85
N TYR A 3 2.25 -29.83 -4.97
CA TYR A 3 2.86 -29.15 -3.82
C TYR A 3 3.90 -28.09 -4.18
N ARG A 4 4.58 -28.20 -5.33
CA ARG A 4 5.56 -27.20 -5.77
C ARG A 4 4.91 -25.90 -6.24
N ARG A 5 3.72 -25.98 -6.87
CA ARG A 5 2.99 -24.79 -7.35
C ARG A 5 2.39 -23.99 -6.18
N GLN A 6 1.88 -24.66 -5.16
CA GLN A 6 1.38 -24.00 -3.94
C GLN A 6 2.50 -23.30 -3.17
N ARG A 7 3.69 -23.91 -3.05
CA ARG A 7 4.84 -23.24 -2.43
C ARG A 7 5.31 -21.99 -3.19
N GLN A 8 5.20 -21.99 -4.51
CA GLN A 8 5.54 -20.80 -5.31
C GLN A 8 4.53 -19.66 -5.18
N MET A 9 3.27 -19.94 -4.92
CA MET A 9 2.26 -18.91 -4.62
C MET A 9 2.46 -18.28 -3.24
N CYS A 10 2.89 -19.05 -2.24
CA CYS A 10 3.13 -18.54 -0.88
C CYS A 10 4.45 -17.76 -0.72
N ILE A 11 5.38 -17.84 -1.66
CA ILE A 11 6.71 -17.19 -1.57
C ILE A 11 6.72 -15.76 -2.17
N ARG A 12 5.62 -15.30 -2.75
CA ARG A 12 5.53 -13.98 -3.39
C ARG A 12 4.87 -12.90 -2.54
N ASP A 13 4.70 -13.13 -1.25
CA ASP A 13 3.96 -12.24 -0.37
C ASP A 13 4.71 -10.94 -0.05
N SER A 14 6.01 -10.90 -0.25
CA SER A 14 6.80 -9.69 -0.11
C SER A 14 8.02 -9.71 -1.02
N ARG A 15 8.34 -8.59 -1.62
CA ARG A 15 9.55 -8.42 -2.41
C ARG A 15 10.37 -7.24 -1.90
N TYR A 16 11.64 -7.18 -2.27
CA TYR A 16 12.58 -6.17 -1.77
C TYR A 16 12.03 -4.74 -1.90
N SER A 17 11.38 -4.41 -3.02
CA SER A 17 10.81 -3.08 -3.23
C SER A 17 9.73 -2.72 -2.21
N ASP A 18 8.87 -3.67 -1.85
CA ASP A 18 7.83 -3.44 -0.84
C ASP A 18 8.45 -3.15 0.53
N ILE A 19 9.42 -3.97 0.96
CA ILE A 19 10.13 -3.77 2.23
C ILE A 19 10.90 -2.44 2.24
N ALA A 20 11.58 -2.11 1.14
CA ALA A 20 12.35 -0.87 1.03
C ALA A 20 11.45 0.37 1.10
N LEU A 21 10.31 0.36 0.42
CA LEU A 21 9.33 1.45 0.46
C LEU A 21 8.62 1.54 1.82
N THR A 22 8.32 0.41 2.46
CA THR A 22 7.79 0.39 3.82
C THR A 22 8.79 0.97 4.82
N TYR A 23 10.07 0.62 4.70
CA TYR A 23 11.12 1.23 5.51
C TYR A 23 11.19 2.74 5.28
N ALA A 24 11.19 3.18 4.02
CA ALA A 24 11.27 4.60 3.68
C ALA A 24 10.10 5.40 4.27
N GLU A 25 8.90 4.85 4.21
CA GLU A 25 7.70 5.46 4.81
C GLU A 25 7.82 5.60 6.33
N ALA A 26 8.31 4.57 7.01
CA ALA A 26 8.46 4.55 8.46
C ALA A 26 9.60 5.46 8.94
N ALA A 27 10.74 5.45 8.24
CA ALA A 27 11.92 6.24 8.60
C ALA A 27 11.78 7.75 8.29
N GLY A 28 10.86 8.10 7.37
CA GLY A 28 10.74 9.48 6.89
C GLY A 28 11.91 9.91 5.99
N PRO A 29 12.11 11.21 5.78
CA PRO A 29 13.08 11.77 4.83
C PRO A 29 14.53 11.67 5.31
N THR A 30 15.01 10.47 5.58
CA THR A 30 16.40 10.18 5.94
C THR A 30 17.24 9.87 4.70
N ASP A 31 18.56 10.06 4.76
CA ASP A 31 19.46 9.75 3.64
C ASP A 31 19.31 8.32 3.14
N LYS A 32 19.17 7.37 4.07
CA LYS A 32 18.94 5.96 3.75
C LYS A 32 17.62 5.74 3.01
N ALA A 33 16.56 6.41 3.44
CA ALA A 33 15.25 6.31 2.80
C ALA A 33 15.29 6.89 1.38
N TYR A 34 15.93 8.04 1.19
CA TYR A 34 16.15 8.60 -0.15
C TYR A 34 16.94 7.65 -1.06
N GLN A 35 18.03 7.05 -0.55
CA GLN A 35 18.80 6.08 -1.32
C GLN A 35 17.96 4.89 -1.78
N LEU A 36 17.13 4.34 -0.91
CA LEU A 36 16.26 3.19 -1.24
C LEU A 36 15.20 3.56 -2.27
N VAL A 37 14.53 4.69 -2.10
CA VAL A 37 13.50 5.14 -3.05
C VAL A 37 14.14 5.47 -4.40
N ASN A 38 15.27 6.19 -4.41
CA ASN A 38 15.97 6.53 -5.65
C ASN A 38 16.52 5.29 -6.37
N TYR A 39 16.96 4.26 -5.64
CA TYR A 39 17.33 2.99 -6.23
C TYR A 39 16.17 2.33 -6.99
N ILE A 40 14.96 2.34 -6.41
CA ILE A 40 13.76 1.81 -7.08
C ILE A 40 13.42 2.63 -8.32
N ARG A 41 13.45 3.96 -8.20
CA ARG A 41 13.17 4.90 -9.30
C ARG A 41 14.15 4.77 -10.45
N SER A 42 15.45 4.66 -10.16
CA SER A 42 16.49 4.51 -11.19
C SER A 42 16.32 3.23 -12.00
N ARG A 43 15.88 2.15 -11.38
CA ARG A 43 15.57 0.90 -12.07
C ARG A 43 14.43 1.05 -13.09
N SER A 44 13.49 1.94 -12.81
CA SER A 44 12.36 2.28 -13.70
C SER A 44 12.70 3.41 -14.68
N GLY A 45 13.96 3.88 -14.72
CA GLY A 45 14.39 4.97 -15.58
C GLY A 45 13.91 6.36 -15.14
N LEU A 46 13.45 6.49 -13.90
CA LEU A 46 13.02 7.76 -13.32
C LEU A 46 14.17 8.47 -12.63
N GLY A 47 14.14 9.81 -12.64
CA GLY A 47 15.09 10.62 -11.89
C GLY A 47 14.89 10.55 -10.38
N ASP A 48 15.88 10.98 -9.63
CA ASP A 48 15.85 11.01 -8.18
C ASP A 48 14.73 11.91 -7.63
N LEU A 49 14.27 11.62 -6.42
CA LEU A 49 13.39 12.50 -5.68
C LEU A 49 14.11 13.83 -5.36
N GLN A 50 13.33 14.90 -5.31
CA GLN A 50 13.85 16.18 -4.87
C GLN A 50 14.35 16.07 -3.42
N PRO A 51 15.53 16.62 -3.10
CA PRO A 51 16.04 16.63 -1.74
C PRO A 51 15.23 17.57 -0.84
N ASN A 52 15.33 17.35 0.47
CA ASN A 52 14.76 18.23 1.49
C ASN A 52 13.22 18.34 1.47
N LEU A 53 12.52 17.27 1.09
CA LEU A 53 11.08 17.21 1.21
C LEU A 53 10.66 17.22 2.69
N SER A 54 9.52 17.84 2.99
CA SER A 54 8.90 17.68 4.30
C SER A 54 8.47 16.21 4.52
N LEU A 55 8.23 15.83 5.79
CA LEU A 55 7.79 14.47 6.13
C LEU A 55 6.55 14.06 5.34
N GLU A 56 5.58 14.95 5.22
CA GLU A 56 4.33 14.70 4.50
C GLU A 56 4.56 14.56 3.00
N GLN A 57 5.34 15.47 2.41
CA GLN A 57 5.68 15.41 0.98
C GLN A 57 6.48 14.16 0.65
N PHE A 58 7.41 13.77 1.52
CA PHE A 58 8.20 12.55 1.33
C PHE A 58 7.33 11.30 1.40
N ARG A 59 6.44 11.21 2.40
CA ARG A 59 5.49 10.09 2.52
C ARG A 59 4.55 10.01 1.33
N GLU A 60 4.06 11.13 0.85
CA GLU A 60 3.22 11.19 -0.36
C GLU A 60 3.99 10.68 -1.60
N ALA A 61 5.26 11.07 -1.73
CA ALA A 61 6.11 10.56 -2.80
C ALA A 61 6.34 9.04 -2.69
N VAL A 62 6.57 8.52 -1.48
CA VAL A 62 6.71 7.07 -1.23
C VAL A 62 5.42 6.34 -1.54
N LEU A 63 4.26 6.84 -1.13
CA LEU A 63 2.96 6.24 -1.44
C LEU A 63 2.72 6.19 -2.95
N ASN A 64 3.07 7.25 -3.65
CA ASN A 64 2.96 7.30 -5.10
C ASN A 64 3.91 6.31 -5.78
N GLU A 65 5.13 6.15 -5.28
CA GLU A 65 6.06 5.14 -5.77
C GLU A 65 5.53 3.71 -5.52
N ARG A 66 4.96 3.44 -4.34
CA ARG A 66 4.29 2.16 -4.03
C ARG A 66 3.17 1.85 -5.01
N LYS A 67 2.36 2.84 -5.36
CA LYS A 67 1.26 2.69 -6.32
C LYS A 67 1.71 2.11 -7.66
N PHE A 68 2.83 2.61 -8.19
CA PHE A 68 3.34 2.18 -9.49
C PHE A 68 4.20 0.92 -9.39
N GLU A 69 5.10 0.86 -8.41
CA GLU A 69 6.03 -0.25 -8.24
C GLU A 69 5.33 -1.56 -7.86
N LEU A 70 4.26 -1.48 -7.05
CA LEU A 70 3.48 -2.62 -6.58
C LEU A 70 2.15 -2.78 -7.33
N ALA A 71 2.05 -2.18 -8.52
CA ALA A 71 0.86 -2.26 -9.34
C ALA A 71 0.48 -3.73 -9.62
N PHE A 72 -0.81 -4.05 -9.53
CA PHE A 72 -1.37 -5.39 -9.72
C PHE A 72 -0.95 -6.45 -8.68
N GLU A 73 -0.26 -6.07 -7.61
CA GLU A 73 0.11 -6.99 -6.52
C GLU A 73 -0.92 -7.02 -5.36
N GLY A 74 -2.00 -6.26 -5.48
CA GLY A 74 -3.08 -6.23 -4.49
C GLY A 74 -2.84 -5.29 -3.31
N ASN A 75 -1.66 -4.68 -3.19
CA ASN A 75 -1.29 -3.86 -2.04
C ASN A 75 -1.98 -2.49 -2.00
N TRP A 76 -2.37 -1.94 -3.16
CA TRP A 76 -2.88 -0.57 -3.27
C TRP A 76 -4.12 -0.28 -2.42
N CYS A 77 -5.06 -1.20 -2.37
CA CYS A 77 -6.27 -1.04 -1.56
C CYS A 77 -5.95 -0.96 -0.05
N TYR A 78 -4.99 -1.78 0.42
CA TYR A 78 -4.54 -1.76 1.81
C TYR A 78 -3.78 -0.47 2.14
N ASP A 79 -2.92 0.00 1.24
CA ASP A 79 -2.21 1.27 1.39
C ASP A 79 -3.20 2.44 1.50
N LEU A 80 -4.18 2.52 0.61
CA LEU A 80 -5.20 3.57 0.65
C LEU A 80 -6.05 3.53 1.93
N ARG A 81 -6.39 2.33 2.43
CA ARG A 81 -7.09 2.19 3.71
C ARG A 81 -6.26 2.69 4.87
N ARG A 82 -5.04 2.26 4.95
CA ARG A 82 -4.08 2.62 5.98
C ARG A 82 -3.83 4.13 6.05
N TRP A 83 -3.89 4.79 4.89
CA TRP A 83 -3.75 6.24 4.74
C TRP A 83 -5.08 7.00 4.79
N ASN A 84 -6.18 6.29 5.00
CA ASN A 84 -7.54 6.84 4.99
C ASN A 84 -7.86 7.62 3.70
N ARG A 85 -7.40 7.13 2.56
CA ARG A 85 -7.54 7.77 1.23
C ARG A 85 -8.42 7.00 0.26
N LEU A 86 -8.96 5.86 0.66
CA LEU A 86 -9.77 5.03 -0.24
C LEU A 86 -10.99 5.80 -0.78
N HIS A 87 -11.65 6.56 0.10
CA HIS A 87 -12.82 7.36 -0.25
C HIS A 87 -12.50 8.59 -1.12
N THR A 88 -11.25 9.04 -1.14
CA THR A 88 -10.82 10.23 -1.92
C THR A 88 -10.17 9.87 -3.24
N ASP A 89 -9.43 8.76 -3.30
CA ASP A 89 -8.59 8.41 -4.44
C ASP A 89 -9.23 7.39 -5.39
N ILE A 90 -10.30 6.71 -4.94
CA ILE A 90 -11.04 5.75 -5.77
C ILE A 90 -12.37 6.37 -6.23
N GLU A 91 -12.52 6.56 -7.52
CA GLU A 91 -13.70 7.18 -8.14
C GLU A 91 -15.01 6.42 -7.83
N SER A 92 -14.97 5.10 -7.88
CA SER A 92 -16.13 4.27 -7.53
C SER A 92 -16.54 4.41 -6.06
N ALA A 93 -15.59 4.62 -5.16
CA ALA A 93 -15.87 4.85 -3.75
C ALA A 93 -16.54 6.22 -3.52
N LYS A 94 -16.04 7.26 -4.21
CA LYS A 94 -16.66 8.59 -4.22
C LYS A 94 -18.10 8.55 -4.71
N ASN A 95 -18.33 7.88 -5.83
CA ASN A 95 -19.66 7.77 -6.45
C ASN A 95 -20.66 7.00 -5.61
N GLN A 96 -20.20 6.10 -4.75
CA GLN A 96 -21.04 5.37 -3.80
C GLN A 96 -21.25 6.14 -2.48
N GLY A 97 -20.70 7.34 -2.35
CA GLY A 97 -20.84 8.15 -1.14
C GLY A 97 -20.14 7.55 0.08
N LEU A 98 -19.13 6.72 -0.11
CA LEU A 98 -18.38 6.12 0.98
C LEU A 98 -17.59 7.17 1.72
N THR A 99 -17.74 7.20 3.04
CA THR A 99 -17.06 8.13 3.94
C THR A 99 -15.86 7.44 4.62
N ALA A 100 -14.98 8.24 5.22
CA ALA A 100 -13.82 7.74 5.94
C ALA A 100 -14.17 6.70 7.02
N ASP A 101 -15.27 6.90 7.72
CA ASP A 101 -15.67 6.05 8.85
C ASP A 101 -16.12 4.65 8.43
N VAL A 102 -16.64 4.51 7.21
CA VAL A 102 -17.16 3.23 6.69
C VAL A 102 -16.04 2.33 6.16
N MET A 103 -14.85 2.90 5.90
CA MET A 103 -13.80 2.23 5.12
C MET A 103 -12.68 1.61 5.96
N VAL A 104 -12.70 1.77 7.28
CA VAL A 104 -11.60 1.31 8.14
C VAL A 104 -11.57 -0.22 8.27
N PHE A 105 -12.73 -0.85 8.35
CA PHE A 105 -12.83 -2.30 8.50
C PHE A 105 -13.77 -2.91 7.45
N TYR A 106 -13.52 -4.16 7.10
CA TYR A 106 -14.51 -4.94 6.36
C TYR A 106 -15.71 -5.20 7.27
N PRO A 107 -16.95 -5.04 6.78
CA PRO A 107 -18.11 -5.40 7.57
C PRO A 107 -18.09 -6.92 7.84
N LEU A 108 -18.56 -7.30 9.02
CA LEU A 108 -18.76 -8.71 9.31
C LEU A 108 -19.80 -9.28 8.33
N PRO A 109 -19.57 -10.48 7.79
CA PRO A 109 -20.55 -11.14 6.95
C PRO A 109 -21.87 -11.31 7.73
N SER A 110 -23.01 -11.03 7.08
CA SER A 110 -24.32 -11.16 7.73
C SER A 110 -24.59 -12.56 8.28
N ILE A 111 -24.07 -13.58 7.61
CA ILE A 111 -24.17 -14.96 8.09
C ILE A 111 -23.51 -15.17 9.45
N GLU A 112 -22.41 -14.48 9.74
CA GLU A 112 -21.74 -14.58 11.05
C GLU A 112 -22.52 -13.85 12.14
N THR A 113 -23.12 -12.70 11.82
CA THR A 113 -23.98 -11.97 12.77
C THR A 113 -25.28 -12.71 13.04
N ASP A 114 -25.83 -13.45 12.05
CA ASP A 114 -27.05 -14.23 12.21
C ASP A 114 -26.84 -15.50 13.03
N LEU A 115 -25.63 -16.10 12.96
CA LEU A 115 -25.30 -17.33 13.67
C LEU A 115 -24.70 -17.12 15.06
N ASN A 116 -24.14 -15.94 15.32
CA ASN A 116 -23.51 -15.64 16.58
C ASN A 116 -24.11 -14.38 17.23
N PRO A 117 -25.10 -14.55 18.13
CA PRO A 117 -25.78 -13.42 18.77
C PRO A 117 -24.91 -12.59 19.73
N ASN A 118 -23.62 -12.98 19.92
CA ASN A 118 -22.67 -12.27 20.76
C ASN A 118 -21.68 -11.38 19.97
N LEU A 119 -21.88 -11.21 18.68
CA LEU A 119 -21.12 -10.33 17.80
C LEU A 119 -21.76 -8.95 17.70
#